data_f33dbc45487b1a435613fed00bd9cf48
#
_entry.id   f33dbc45487b1a435613fed00bd9cf48
#
_cell.length_a   1.000
_cell.length_b   1.000
_cell.length_c   1.000
_cell.angle_alpha   90.00
_cell.angle_beta   90.00
_cell.angle_gamma   90.00
#
_symmetry.space_group_name_H-M   'P 1'
#
loop_
_entity.id
_entity.type
_entity.pdbx_description
1 polymer ?
#
loop_
_entity_poly.entity_id
_entity_poly.type
_entity_poly.pdbx_seq_one_letter_code
_entity_poly.pdbx_strand_id
1 'polypeptide(L)'
;MDIHPANLFDLNALRHVENTCFPQDAWPLLDLIAVLTFPGVIRLKIVENDQMIGFIAGDPRPGEGFSWIATLGVLPEYRGQGHGRALLEACERQLPTRRIRLSVRSSNEEAIRMYKNAGYQAIDRWGKYYNDGEDALVMEKTR
;
A
#
# COMPACT_ATOMS: atom_id res chain seq x y z
N MET A 1 0.93 7.66 17.21
CA MET A 1 0.78 6.68 16.11
C MET A 1 2.15 6.08 15.84
N ASP A 2 2.32 4.79 16.15
CA ASP A 2 3.63 4.16 16.12
C ASP A 2 3.85 3.45 14.79
N ILE A 3 4.68 4.05 13.92
CA ILE A 3 5.06 3.48 12.63
C ILE A 3 6.47 2.93 12.75
N HIS A 4 6.64 1.64 12.43
CA HIS A 4 7.90 0.93 12.53
C HIS A 4 8.20 0.14 11.25
N PRO A 5 9.49 -0.14 10.96
CA PRO A 5 9.82 -1.09 9.90
C PRO A 5 9.27 -2.47 10.22
N ALA A 6 8.81 -3.16 9.19
CA ALA A 6 8.36 -4.54 9.28
C ALA A 6 9.46 -5.51 8.84
N ASN A 7 9.39 -6.76 9.27
CA ASN A 7 10.34 -7.80 8.89
C ASN A 7 9.64 -9.16 8.79
N LEU A 8 10.42 -10.22 8.56
CA LEU A 8 9.86 -11.56 8.33
C LEU A 8 9.05 -12.09 9.53
N PHE A 9 9.37 -11.66 10.76
CA PHE A 9 8.59 -12.06 11.93
C PHE A 9 7.17 -11.52 11.92
N ASP A 10 6.87 -10.54 11.05
CA ASP A 10 5.54 -9.97 10.88
C ASP A 10 4.67 -10.73 9.86
N LEU A 11 5.14 -11.86 9.32
CA LEU A 11 4.46 -12.54 8.22
C LEU A 11 3.01 -12.91 8.54
N ASN A 12 2.76 -13.52 9.71
CA ASN A 12 1.41 -13.92 10.08
C ASN A 12 0.48 -12.72 10.26
N ALA A 13 1.01 -11.65 10.88
CA ALA A 13 0.25 -10.42 11.06
C ALA A 13 -0.06 -9.76 9.71
N LEU A 14 0.90 -9.75 8.79
CA LEU A 14 0.70 -9.21 7.45
C LEU A 14 -0.34 -10.02 6.67
N ARG A 15 -0.29 -11.35 6.76
CA ARG A 15 -1.31 -12.19 6.13
C ARG A 15 -2.71 -11.84 6.63
N HIS A 16 -2.85 -11.62 7.92
CA HIS A 16 -4.15 -11.24 8.48
C HIS A 16 -4.62 -9.90 7.92
N VAL A 17 -3.75 -8.89 7.88
CA VAL A 17 -4.10 -7.57 7.34
C VAL A 17 -4.48 -7.69 5.86
N GLU A 18 -3.67 -8.39 5.05
CA GLU A 18 -3.93 -8.54 3.62
C GLU A 18 -5.24 -9.30 3.36
N ASN A 19 -5.48 -10.42 4.03
CA ASN A 19 -6.69 -11.19 3.84
C ASN A 19 -7.94 -10.44 4.30
N THR A 20 -7.82 -9.62 5.34
CA THR A 20 -8.94 -8.82 5.85
C THR A 20 -9.23 -7.63 4.95
N CYS A 21 -8.19 -6.92 4.50
CA CYS A 21 -8.35 -5.71 3.68
C CYS A 21 -8.65 -6.02 2.22
N PHE A 22 -8.10 -7.12 1.69
CA PHE A 22 -8.17 -7.46 0.28
C PHE A 22 -8.60 -8.92 0.10
N PRO A 23 -9.82 -9.29 0.48
CA PRO A 23 -10.25 -10.70 0.45
C PRO A 23 -10.21 -11.33 -0.94
N GLN A 24 -10.34 -10.51 -2.00
CA GLN A 24 -10.30 -10.98 -3.38
C GLN A 24 -8.90 -10.90 -3.99
N ASP A 25 -8.05 -10.02 -3.50
CA ASP A 25 -6.76 -9.68 -4.12
C ASP A 25 -5.57 -9.93 -3.19
N ALA A 26 -5.79 -10.56 -2.04
CA ALA A 26 -4.72 -10.82 -1.08
C ALA A 26 -3.56 -11.55 -1.77
N TRP A 27 -2.34 -11.08 -1.50
CA TRP A 27 -1.15 -11.61 -2.13
C TRP A 27 -0.86 -13.04 -1.67
N PRO A 28 -0.37 -13.91 -2.55
CA PRO A 28 0.10 -15.25 -2.15
C PRO A 28 1.21 -15.17 -1.09
N LEU A 29 1.33 -16.24 -0.31
CA LEU A 29 2.30 -16.30 0.79
C LEU A 29 3.72 -15.97 0.34
N LEU A 30 4.15 -16.49 -0.80
CA LEU A 30 5.51 -16.23 -1.30
C LEU A 30 5.73 -14.75 -1.62
N ASP A 31 4.71 -14.07 -2.13
CA ASP A 31 4.80 -12.64 -2.42
C ASP A 31 4.89 -11.81 -1.12
N LEU A 32 4.19 -12.22 -0.07
CA LEU A 32 4.29 -11.56 1.23
C LEU A 32 5.68 -11.75 1.85
N ILE A 33 6.26 -12.94 1.71
CA ILE A 33 7.64 -13.20 2.13
C ILE A 33 8.59 -12.29 1.37
N ALA A 34 8.42 -12.16 0.06
CA ALA A 34 9.25 -11.30 -0.77
C ALA A 34 9.16 -9.83 -0.34
N VAL A 35 7.95 -9.33 -0.08
CA VAL A 35 7.75 -7.97 0.41
C VAL A 35 8.50 -7.71 1.71
N LEU A 36 8.52 -8.70 2.60
CA LEU A 36 9.17 -8.56 3.91
C LEU A 36 10.69 -8.75 3.86
N THR A 37 11.25 -9.28 2.78
CA THR A 37 12.65 -9.69 2.73
C THR A 37 13.47 -9.08 1.60
N PHE A 38 12.86 -8.66 0.49
CA PHE A 38 13.62 -8.14 -0.66
C PHE A 38 14.33 -6.83 -0.30
N PRO A 39 15.63 -6.71 -0.66
CA PRO A 39 16.36 -5.46 -0.46
C PRO A 39 15.72 -4.32 -1.24
N GLY A 40 15.76 -3.12 -0.66
CA GLY A 40 15.25 -1.91 -1.31
C GLY A 40 13.75 -1.69 -1.17
N VAL A 41 12.98 -2.70 -0.80
CA VAL A 41 11.55 -2.51 -0.51
C VAL A 41 11.39 -1.76 0.80
N ILE A 42 10.59 -0.71 0.78
CA ILE A 42 10.23 0.02 1.99
C ILE A 42 9.00 -0.66 2.57
N ARG A 43 9.08 -1.08 3.83
CA ARG A 43 8.01 -1.81 4.50
C ARG A 43 7.81 -1.26 5.90
N LEU A 44 6.60 -0.73 6.12
CA LEU A 44 6.26 -0.07 7.38
C LEU A 44 4.94 -0.64 7.92
N LYS A 45 4.84 -0.70 9.24
CA LYS A 45 3.65 -1.17 9.93
C LYS A 45 3.23 -0.17 11.01
N ILE A 46 1.95 -0.20 11.34
CA ILE A 46 1.41 0.44 12.55
C ILE A 46 0.98 -0.66 13.50
N VAL A 47 1.40 -0.53 14.76
CA VAL A 47 1.04 -1.48 15.82
C VAL A 47 0.26 -0.73 16.90
N GLU A 48 -0.89 -1.29 17.30
CA GLU A 48 -1.67 -0.82 18.46
C GLU A 48 -2.10 -2.05 19.26
N ASN A 49 -1.96 -1.98 20.59
CA ASN A 49 -2.31 -3.08 21.49
C ASN A 49 -1.63 -4.39 21.08
N ASP A 50 -0.35 -4.31 20.74
CA ASP A 50 0.48 -5.45 20.29
C ASP A 50 -0.03 -6.12 19.00
N GLN A 51 -0.88 -5.44 18.24
CA GLN A 51 -1.43 -5.95 16.99
C GLN A 51 -1.04 -5.05 15.83
N MET A 52 -0.62 -5.66 14.70
CA MET A 52 -0.46 -4.91 13.45
C MET A 52 -1.85 -4.52 12.94
N ILE A 53 -2.10 -3.22 12.83
CA ILE A 53 -3.38 -2.70 12.36
C ILE A 53 -3.29 -2.10 10.96
N GLY A 54 -2.09 -1.88 10.46
CA GLY A 54 -1.87 -1.34 9.13
C GLY A 54 -0.49 -1.66 8.61
N PHE A 55 -0.35 -1.66 7.28
CA PHE A 55 0.89 -1.99 6.59
C PHE A 55 0.96 -1.26 5.26
N ILE A 56 2.16 -0.83 4.90
CA ILE A 56 2.45 -0.28 3.58
C ILE A 56 3.77 -0.85 3.05
N ALA A 57 3.82 -1.11 1.74
CA ALA A 57 5.06 -1.44 1.06
C ALA A 57 5.26 -0.51 -0.12
N GLY A 58 6.47 0.00 -0.28
CA GLY A 58 6.90 0.83 -1.40
C GLY A 58 8.01 0.15 -2.18
N ASP A 59 7.92 0.16 -3.50
CA ASP A 59 8.89 -0.44 -4.41
C ASP A 59 9.57 0.66 -5.24
N PRO A 60 10.78 1.11 -4.83
CA PRO A 60 11.49 2.13 -5.58
C PRO A 60 11.96 1.60 -6.94
N ARG A 61 11.75 2.39 -7.98
CA ARG A 61 12.22 2.10 -9.35
C ARG A 61 13.01 3.32 -9.88
N PRO A 62 14.13 3.69 -9.26
CA PRO A 62 14.83 4.93 -9.63
C PRO A 62 15.31 4.93 -11.09
N GLY A 63 15.68 3.78 -11.64
CA GLY A 63 16.03 3.67 -13.04
C GLY A 63 14.89 3.95 -14.00
N GLU A 64 13.64 3.83 -13.56
CA GLU A 64 12.45 4.14 -14.35
C GLU A 64 11.88 5.52 -14.02
N GLY A 65 12.43 6.21 -13.02
CA GLY A 65 12.03 7.56 -12.64
C GLY A 65 10.81 7.64 -11.73
N PHE A 66 10.31 6.53 -11.25
CA PHE A 66 9.16 6.50 -10.34
C PHE A 66 9.26 5.31 -9.37
N SER A 67 8.41 5.34 -8.35
CA SER A 67 8.27 4.25 -7.39
C SER A 67 6.81 3.82 -7.34
N TRP A 68 6.55 2.59 -6.90
CA TRP A 68 5.21 2.07 -6.71
C TRP A 68 4.88 1.95 -5.23
N ILE A 69 3.66 2.32 -4.85
CA ILE A 69 3.07 1.81 -3.62
C ILE A 69 2.52 0.43 -3.97
N ALA A 70 3.14 -0.60 -3.44
CA ALA A 70 2.80 -1.98 -3.80
C ALA A 70 1.54 -2.45 -3.08
N THR A 71 1.38 -2.08 -1.82
CA THR A 71 0.18 -2.35 -1.03
C THR A 71 0.06 -1.36 0.12
N LEU A 72 -1.18 -1.06 0.49
CA LEU A 72 -1.50 -0.23 1.65
C LEU A 72 -2.84 -0.72 2.21
N GLY A 73 -2.83 -1.18 3.44
CA GLY A 73 -4.04 -1.65 4.11
C GLY A 73 -4.10 -1.23 5.56
N VAL A 74 -5.30 -0.92 6.04
CA VAL A 74 -5.61 -0.65 7.45
C VAL A 74 -6.81 -1.50 7.81
N LEU A 75 -6.75 -2.19 8.93
CA LEU A 75 -7.87 -3.02 9.39
C LEU A 75 -9.14 -2.17 9.52
N PRO A 76 -10.31 -2.71 9.16
CA PRO A 76 -11.55 -1.93 9.11
C PRO A 76 -11.86 -1.17 10.40
N GLU A 77 -11.59 -1.76 11.56
CA GLU A 77 -11.89 -1.16 12.86
C GLU A 77 -11.07 0.11 13.14
N TYR A 78 -9.98 0.28 12.42
CA TYR A 78 -9.03 1.39 12.62
C TYR A 78 -9.08 2.41 11.49
N ARG A 79 -10.00 2.27 10.53
CA ARG A 79 -10.15 3.22 9.43
C ARG A 79 -10.81 4.52 9.88
N GLY A 80 -10.61 5.58 9.09
CA GLY A 80 -11.16 6.88 9.39
C GLY A 80 -10.44 7.65 10.50
N GLN A 81 -9.25 7.18 10.91
CA GLN A 81 -8.48 7.77 12.00
C GLN A 81 -7.13 8.32 11.55
N GLY A 82 -6.88 8.34 10.23
CA GLY A 82 -5.65 8.90 9.67
C GLY A 82 -4.49 7.92 9.56
N HIS A 83 -4.67 6.64 9.87
CA HIS A 83 -3.58 5.65 9.81
C HIS A 83 -3.07 5.42 8.40
N GLY A 84 -3.96 5.27 7.42
CA GLY A 84 -3.58 5.07 6.02
C GLY A 84 -2.79 6.25 5.48
N ARG A 85 -3.23 7.47 5.77
CA ARG A 85 -2.53 8.68 5.37
C ARG A 85 -1.15 8.76 6.01
N ALA A 86 -1.05 8.43 7.29
CA ALA A 86 0.24 8.45 8.00
C ALA A 86 1.22 7.45 7.43
N LEU A 87 0.77 6.22 7.13
CA LEU A 87 1.60 5.21 6.46
C LEU A 87 2.08 5.69 5.10
N LEU A 88 1.17 6.26 4.31
CA LEU A 88 1.49 6.76 2.98
C LEU A 88 2.58 7.84 3.06
N GLU A 89 2.42 8.83 3.93
CA GLU A 89 3.39 9.90 4.09
C GLU A 89 4.74 9.39 4.60
N ALA A 90 4.73 8.46 5.54
CA ALA A 90 5.97 7.86 6.06
C ALA A 90 6.72 7.10 4.98
N CYS A 91 6.01 6.35 4.14
CA CYS A 91 6.60 5.63 3.01
C CYS A 91 7.15 6.62 1.97
N GLU A 92 6.39 7.64 1.64
CA GLU A 92 6.82 8.67 0.68
C GLU A 92 8.14 9.34 1.09
N ARG A 93 8.33 9.57 2.39
CA ARG A 93 9.58 10.18 2.88
C ARG A 93 10.81 9.31 2.63
N GLN A 94 10.62 8.00 2.50
CA GLN A 94 11.72 7.07 2.25
C GLN A 94 11.91 6.72 0.78
N LEU A 95 10.95 7.04 -0.08
CA LEU A 95 11.04 6.77 -1.51
C LEU A 95 11.95 7.81 -2.19
N PRO A 96 12.88 7.37 -3.06
CA PRO A 96 13.90 8.28 -3.63
C PRO A 96 13.40 9.06 -4.85
N THR A 97 12.24 8.73 -5.42
CA THR A 97 11.78 9.32 -6.67
C THR A 97 10.79 10.44 -6.43
N ARG A 98 10.71 11.38 -7.38
CA ARG A 98 9.73 12.46 -7.33
C ARG A 98 8.33 11.98 -7.68
N ARG A 99 8.23 10.96 -8.55
CA ARG A 99 6.97 10.41 -9.01
C ARG A 99 6.69 9.12 -8.27
N ILE A 100 5.48 9.00 -7.77
CA ILE A 100 5.02 7.83 -7.03
C ILE A 100 3.69 7.38 -7.63
N ARG A 101 3.57 6.11 -7.94
CA ARG A 101 2.39 5.51 -8.57
C ARG A 101 1.77 4.45 -7.69
N LEU A 102 0.48 4.25 -7.87
CA LEU A 102 -0.27 3.16 -7.27
C LEU A 102 -1.41 2.76 -8.19
N SER A 103 -1.94 1.56 -7.96
CA SER A 103 -3.17 1.12 -8.62
C SER A 103 -4.21 0.80 -7.55
N VAL A 104 -5.47 1.10 -7.86
CA VAL A 104 -6.59 0.89 -6.93
C VAL A 104 -7.81 0.47 -7.74
N ARG A 105 -8.66 -0.40 -7.15
CA ARG A 105 -9.92 -0.76 -7.80
C ARG A 105 -10.75 0.48 -8.09
N SER A 106 -11.29 0.57 -9.30
CA SER A 106 -12.06 1.74 -9.74
C SER A 106 -13.29 2.01 -8.87
N SER A 107 -13.80 0.99 -8.18
CA SER A 107 -14.96 1.12 -7.28
C SER A 107 -14.58 1.52 -5.85
N ASN A 108 -13.30 1.55 -5.51
CA ASN A 108 -12.86 1.85 -4.14
C ASN A 108 -12.81 3.36 -3.91
N GLU A 109 -14.00 3.96 -3.76
CA GLU A 109 -14.14 5.41 -3.66
C GLU A 109 -13.44 6.00 -2.44
N GLU A 110 -13.45 5.29 -1.32
CA GLU A 110 -12.81 5.76 -0.09
C GLU A 110 -11.29 5.88 -0.28
N ALA A 111 -10.65 4.85 -0.84
CA ALA A 111 -9.22 4.87 -1.10
C ALA A 111 -8.86 5.94 -2.14
N ILE A 112 -9.63 6.04 -3.22
CA ILE A 112 -9.39 7.04 -4.27
C ILE A 112 -9.46 8.45 -3.68
N ARG A 113 -10.44 8.72 -2.82
CA ARG A 113 -10.56 10.02 -2.15
C ARG A 113 -9.34 10.32 -1.29
N MET A 114 -8.88 9.32 -0.52
CA MET A 114 -7.69 9.48 0.32
C MET A 114 -6.47 9.80 -0.53
N TYR A 115 -6.26 9.08 -1.63
CA TYR A 115 -5.13 9.33 -2.52
C TYR A 115 -5.21 10.70 -3.18
N LYS A 116 -6.38 11.12 -3.64
CA LYS A 116 -6.57 12.46 -4.21
C LYS A 116 -6.23 13.54 -3.18
N ASN A 117 -6.69 13.37 -1.94
CA ASN A 117 -6.38 14.32 -0.86
C ASN A 117 -4.89 14.34 -0.52
N ALA A 118 -4.17 13.26 -0.81
CA ALA A 118 -2.73 13.16 -0.61
C ALA A 118 -1.90 13.71 -1.79
N GLY A 119 -2.56 14.14 -2.87
CA GLY A 119 -1.89 14.75 -4.02
C GLY A 119 -1.77 13.84 -5.24
N TYR A 120 -2.40 12.68 -5.21
CA TYR A 120 -2.39 11.76 -6.35
C TYR A 120 -3.48 12.13 -7.36
N GLN A 121 -3.18 11.94 -8.65
CA GLN A 121 -4.11 12.18 -9.74
C GLN A 121 -4.21 10.92 -10.59
N ALA A 122 -5.39 10.66 -11.14
CA ALA A 122 -5.57 9.55 -12.07
C ALA A 122 -4.81 9.83 -13.37
N ILE A 123 -3.97 8.89 -13.79
CA ILE A 123 -3.19 9.01 -15.04
C ILE A 123 -3.51 7.92 -16.05
N ASP A 124 -4.10 6.81 -15.62
CA ASP A 124 -4.39 5.69 -16.51
C ASP A 124 -5.49 4.82 -15.91
N ARG A 125 -6.03 3.95 -16.75
CA ARG A 125 -7.04 2.96 -16.35
C ARG A 125 -6.71 1.65 -17.04
N TRP A 126 -6.49 0.60 -16.25
CA TRP A 126 -6.21 -0.74 -16.78
C TRP A 126 -7.49 -1.55 -16.76
N GLY A 127 -8.04 -1.81 -17.95
CA GLY A 127 -9.30 -2.53 -18.09
C GLY A 127 -9.15 -3.99 -17.68
N LYS A 128 -10.14 -4.50 -16.94
CA LYS A 128 -10.21 -5.90 -16.52
C LYS A 128 -8.93 -6.38 -15.84
N TYR A 129 -8.35 -5.54 -15.02
CA TYR A 129 -7.07 -5.82 -14.38
C TYR A 129 -7.19 -6.87 -13.27
N TYR A 130 -8.26 -6.81 -12.47
CA TYR A 130 -8.48 -7.74 -11.37
C TYR A 130 -9.19 -9.01 -11.86
N ASN A 131 -9.06 -10.11 -11.09
CA ASN A 131 -9.58 -11.41 -11.49
C ASN A 131 -11.10 -11.43 -11.72
N ASP A 132 -11.84 -10.56 -11.04
CA ASP A 132 -13.30 -10.44 -11.21
C ASP A 132 -13.71 -9.53 -12.38
N GLY A 133 -12.74 -9.01 -13.13
CA GLY A 133 -12.99 -8.16 -14.30
C GLY A 133 -13.09 -6.69 -14.00
N GLU A 134 -12.89 -6.27 -12.75
CA GLU A 134 -12.91 -4.84 -12.41
C GLU A 134 -11.65 -4.15 -12.93
N ASP A 135 -11.81 -2.88 -13.36
CA ASP A 135 -10.70 -2.05 -13.80
C ASP A 135 -9.85 -1.56 -12.63
N ALA A 136 -8.57 -1.35 -12.88
CA ALA A 136 -7.69 -0.61 -11.97
C ALA A 136 -7.56 0.83 -12.42
N LEU A 137 -7.65 1.75 -11.48
CA LEU A 137 -7.30 3.15 -11.69
C LEU A 137 -5.84 3.31 -11.28
N VAL A 138 -5.01 3.84 -12.18
CA VAL A 138 -3.61 4.12 -11.89
C VAL A 138 -3.50 5.59 -11.52
N MET A 139 -2.91 5.86 -10.36
CA MET A 139 -2.76 7.21 -9.86
C MET A 139 -1.28 7.54 -9.65
N GLU A 140 -0.95 8.81 -9.79
CA GLU A 140 0.43 9.28 -9.66
C GLU A 140 0.47 10.59 -8.88
N LYS A 141 1.49 10.71 -8.05
CA LYS A 141 1.85 11.95 -7.35
C LYS A 141 3.23 12.37 -7.82
N THR A 142 3.38 13.64 -8.15
CA THR A 142 4.68 14.27 -8.41
C THR A 142 4.97 15.28 -7.30
N ARG A 143 6.13 15.19 -6.73
CA ARG A 143 6.50 16.05 -5.59
C ARG A 143 7.84 16.76 -5.79
#